data_8e404adaf1198353422c834151b3e2bd
#
_entry.id   8e404adaf1198353422c834151b3e2bd
#
_cell.length_a   1.000
_cell.length_b   1.000
_cell.length_c   1.000
_cell.angle_alpha   90.00
_cell.angle_beta   90.00
_cell.angle_gamma   90.00
#
_symmetry.space_group_name_H-M   'P 1'
#
loop_
_entity.id
_entity.type
_entity.pdbx_description
1 polymer ?
#
loop_
_entity_poly.entity_id
_entity_poly.type
_entity_poly.pdbx_seq_one_letter_code
_entity_poly.pdbx_strand_id
1 'polypeptide(L)'
;MAAVSVMVDANGAIANTKRTDQATVIAIVDFQQVTRESRAGASIRRQVNKQRAIYQKEIKHLQDELKAERQYLQEIKKEHSPKNFKKRSGGYQRKAENLQKLVNERKRQLDQMYVNGMRQIESELARILKTIAVERGIDVILNTTRDQSVVIFARPQTLISEEAKKRLDERLPDILLPVPLTAQKTGEIQQLPRKAKE
;
A
#
# COMPACT_ATOMS: atom_id res chain seq x y z
N MET A 1 -32.01 -86.21 -6.72
CA MET A 1 -31.40 -85.16 -7.53
C MET A 1 -31.95 -83.82 -7.04
N ALA A 2 -31.18 -83.14 -6.29
CA ALA A 2 -31.58 -81.87 -5.69
C ALA A 2 -31.05 -80.69 -6.54
N ALA A 3 -31.94 -79.87 -7.07
CA ALA A 3 -31.59 -78.70 -7.81
C ALA A 3 -31.35 -77.52 -6.81
N VAL A 4 -30.13 -77.04 -6.80
CA VAL A 4 -29.75 -75.86 -6.03
C VAL A 4 -30.04 -74.63 -6.91
N SER A 5 -31.05 -73.88 -6.49
CA SER A 5 -31.40 -72.55 -7.08
C SER A 5 -30.50 -71.49 -6.47
N VAL A 6 -29.63 -70.86 -7.22
CA VAL A 6 -28.84 -69.74 -6.80
C VAL A 6 -29.67 -68.48 -7.07
N MET A 7 -30.18 -67.87 -6.03
CA MET A 7 -30.71 -66.51 -6.10
C MET A 7 -29.55 -65.50 -6.12
N VAL A 8 -29.43 -64.77 -7.19
CA VAL A 8 -28.55 -63.63 -7.30
C VAL A 8 -29.36 -62.38 -6.85
N ASP A 9 -29.07 -61.92 -5.65
CA ASP A 9 -29.60 -60.64 -5.17
C ASP A 9 -28.82 -59.49 -5.83
N ALA A 10 -29.38 -58.96 -6.89
CA ALA A 10 -28.90 -57.73 -7.51
C ALA A 10 -29.42 -56.53 -6.71
N ASN A 11 -28.88 -56.31 -5.52
CA ASN A 11 -29.16 -55.08 -4.77
C ASN A 11 -27.98 -54.12 -4.96
N GLY A 12 -27.94 -53.50 -6.15
CA GLY A 12 -27.15 -52.31 -6.41
C GLY A 12 -27.69 -51.15 -5.56
N ALA A 13 -27.29 -51.08 -4.31
CA ALA A 13 -27.53 -49.89 -3.49
C ALA A 13 -26.78 -48.73 -4.12
N ILE A 14 -27.44 -48.00 -5.02
CA ILE A 14 -27.06 -46.63 -5.36
C ILE A 14 -27.19 -45.85 -4.04
N ALA A 15 -26.04 -45.63 -3.41
CA ALA A 15 -25.96 -44.73 -2.29
C ALA A 15 -26.39 -43.36 -2.82
N ASN A 16 -27.72 -43.10 -2.65
CA ASN A 16 -28.30 -41.76 -2.87
C ASN A 16 -27.73 -40.86 -1.78
N THR A 17 -26.54 -40.33 -2.05
CA THR A 17 -25.99 -39.26 -1.27
C THR A 17 -26.99 -38.10 -1.38
N LYS A 18 -27.88 -37.98 -0.39
CA LYS A 18 -28.70 -36.78 -0.18
C LYS A 18 -27.69 -35.61 -0.15
N ARG A 19 -27.44 -34.98 -1.29
CA ARG A 19 -27.00 -33.59 -1.30
C ARG A 19 -28.12 -32.87 -0.56
N THR A 20 -27.89 -32.54 0.69
CA THR A 20 -28.69 -31.54 1.37
C THR A 20 -28.59 -30.31 0.48
N ASP A 21 -29.72 -29.95 -0.15
CA ASP A 21 -29.89 -28.73 -0.95
C ASP A 21 -29.84 -27.53 0.00
N GLN A 22 -28.70 -27.34 0.67
CA GLN A 22 -28.47 -26.13 1.44
C GLN A 22 -28.16 -25.05 0.41
N ALA A 23 -29.04 -24.07 0.34
CA ALA A 23 -28.84 -22.91 -0.51
C ALA A 23 -27.51 -22.25 -0.16
N THR A 24 -26.61 -22.10 -1.13
CA THR A 24 -25.31 -21.45 -0.97
C THR A 24 -25.53 -20.01 -0.46
N VAL A 25 -24.96 -19.70 0.69
CA VAL A 25 -25.03 -18.37 1.29
C VAL A 25 -23.88 -17.50 0.76
N ILE A 26 -24.24 -16.44 0.05
CA ILE A 26 -23.28 -15.52 -0.55
C ILE A 26 -23.33 -14.17 0.18
N ALA A 27 -22.18 -13.62 0.53
CA ALA A 27 -22.04 -12.26 1.02
C ALA A 27 -21.19 -11.40 0.07
N ILE A 28 -21.34 -10.09 0.21
CA ILE A 28 -20.68 -9.11 -0.64
C ILE A 28 -19.96 -8.09 0.24
N VAL A 29 -18.70 -7.79 -0.09
CA VAL A 29 -17.90 -6.79 0.58
C VAL A 29 -17.29 -5.84 -0.47
N ASP A 30 -17.35 -4.54 -0.21
CA ASP A 30 -16.51 -3.56 -0.91
C ASP A 30 -15.20 -3.40 -0.10
N PHE A 31 -14.20 -4.21 -0.48
CA PHE A 31 -12.90 -4.24 0.18
C PHE A 31 -12.20 -2.88 0.11
N GLN A 32 -12.31 -2.20 -1.02
CA GLN A 32 -11.70 -0.90 -1.25
C GLN A 32 -12.35 0.17 -0.37
N GLN A 33 -13.69 0.16 -0.26
CA GLN A 33 -14.41 1.07 0.62
C GLN A 33 -14.02 0.84 2.08
N VAL A 34 -14.07 -0.40 2.56
CA VAL A 34 -13.68 -0.76 3.93
C VAL A 34 -12.28 -0.27 4.27
N THR A 35 -11.32 -0.54 3.38
CA THR A 35 -9.93 -0.12 3.58
C THR A 35 -9.79 1.40 3.61
N ARG A 36 -10.44 2.10 2.67
CA ARG A 36 -10.37 3.56 2.55
C ARG A 36 -11.02 4.27 3.73
N GLU A 37 -12.16 3.76 4.23
CA GLU A 37 -12.96 4.42 5.25
C GLU A 37 -12.61 3.99 6.68
N SER A 38 -11.77 2.97 6.85
CA SER A 38 -11.31 2.51 8.16
C SER A 38 -10.38 3.52 8.86
N ARG A 39 -10.33 3.41 10.19
CA ARG A 39 -9.39 4.18 11.03
C ARG A 39 -7.94 3.88 10.67
N ALA A 40 -7.61 2.61 10.40
CA ALA A 40 -6.31 2.17 9.93
C ALA A 40 -5.93 2.83 8.58
N GLY A 41 -6.84 2.86 7.60
CA GLY A 41 -6.63 3.55 6.33
C GLY A 41 -6.41 5.05 6.49
N ALA A 42 -7.16 5.69 7.39
CA ALA A 42 -6.95 7.09 7.75
C ALA A 42 -5.58 7.32 8.40
N SER A 43 -5.11 6.40 9.26
CA SER A 43 -3.80 6.46 9.89
C SER A 43 -2.67 6.40 8.84
N ILE A 44 -2.73 5.44 7.90
CA ILE A 44 -1.76 5.34 6.79
C ILE A 44 -1.68 6.67 6.04
N ARG A 45 -2.84 7.23 5.63
CA ARG A 45 -2.86 8.49 4.88
C ARG A 45 -2.24 9.65 5.65
N ARG A 46 -2.53 9.77 6.96
CA ARG A 46 -1.92 10.82 7.80
C ARG A 46 -0.40 10.69 7.85
N GLN A 47 0.13 9.48 8.07
CA GLN A 47 1.57 9.24 8.18
C GLN A 47 2.28 9.46 6.84
N VAL A 48 1.74 8.94 5.74
CA VAL A 48 2.30 9.15 4.40
C VAL A 48 2.28 10.62 4.01
N ASN A 49 1.19 11.37 4.32
CA ASN A 49 1.11 12.80 4.04
C ASN A 49 2.10 13.61 4.90
N LYS A 50 2.26 13.25 6.18
CA LYS A 50 3.28 13.86 7.04
C LYS A 50 4.68 13.67 6.48
N GLN A 51 5.02 12.44 6.07
CA GLN A 51 6.31 12.14 5.48
C GLN A 51 6.51 12.83 4.12
N ARG A 52 5.46 12.91 3.30
CA ARG A 52 5.47 13.66 2.04
C ARG A 52 5.80 15.14 2.25
N ALA A 53 5.19 15.76 3.26
CA ALA A 53 5.48 17.16 3.58
C ALA A 53 6.94 17.40 3.99
N ILE A 54 7.55 16.45 4.71
CA ILE A 54 8.97 16.49 5.06
C ILE A 54 9.82 16.42 3.80
N TYR A 55 9.57 15.47 2.91
CA TYR A 55 10.31 15.30 1.66
C TYR A 55 10.13 16.48 0.71
N GLN A 56 8.94 17.07 0.65
CA GLN A 56 8.70 18.27 -0.15
C GLN A 56 9.53 19.47 0.33
N LYS A 57 9.70 19.65 1.65
CA LYS A 57 10.56 20.71 2.20
C LYS A 57 12.03 20.47 1.85
N GLU A 58 12.51 19.22 1.99
CA GLU A 58 13.87 18.81 1.63
C GLU A 58 14.15 19.09 0.14
N ILE A 59 13.27 18.63 -0.74
CA ILE A 59 13.39 18.81 -2.19
C ILE A 59 13.35 20.30 -2.57
N LYS A 60 12.43 21.06 -1.97
CA LYS A 60 12.31 22.49 -2.22
C LYS A 60 13.59 23.24 -1.85
N HIS A 61 14.17 22.95 -0.69
CA HIS A 61 15.46 23.56 -0.27
C HIS A 61 16.55 23.30 -1.30
N LEU A 62 16.73 22.07 -1.76
CA LEU A 62 17.73 21.71 -2.77
C LEU A 62 17.43 22.34 -4.14
N GLN A 63 16.16 22.51 -4.50
CA GLN A 63 15.78 23.23 -5.72
C GLN A 63 16.13 24.72 -5.64
N ASP A 64 15.89 25.35 -4.49
CA ASP A 64 16.20 26.77 -4.27
C ASP A 64 17.73 26.98 -4.30
N GLU A 65 18.52 26.07 -3.71
CA GLU A 65 20.00 26.10 -3.81
C GLU A 65 20.49 25.95 -5.25
N LEU A 66 19.93 25.00 -6.02
CA LEU A 66 20.27 24.82 -7.43
C LEU A 66 19.90 26.03 -8.28
N LYS A 67 18.78 26.69 -7.97
CA LYS A 67 18.36 27.90 -8.65
C LYS A 67 19.35 29.04 -8.41
N ALA A 68 19.77 29.24 -7.17
CA ALA A 68 20.76 30.24 -6.80
C ALA A 68 22.11 29.97 -7.48
N GLU A 69 22.58 28.70 -7.48
CA GLU A 69 23.83 28.31 -8.16
C GLU A 69 23.75 28.51 -9.68
N ARG A 70 22.60 28.25 -10.29
CA ARG A 70 22.38 28.52 -11.72
C ARG A 70 22.47 30.02 -12.04
N GLN A 71 21.87 30.88 -11.22
CA GLN A 71 21.94 32.33 -11.39
C GLN A 71 23.40 32.80 -11.28
N TYR A 72 24.10 32.37 -10.25
CA TYR A 72 25.53 32.67 -10.07
C TYR A 72 26.38 32.22 -11.27
N LEU A 73 26.14 31.02 -11.81
CA LEU A 73 26.83 30.55 -12.99
C LEU A 73 26.56 31.41 -14.24
N GLN A 74 25.40 32.01 -14.36
CA GLN A 74 25.06 32.91 -15.46
C GLN A 74 25.86 34.23 -15.35
N GLU A 75 26.00 34.74 -14.11
CA GLU A 75 26.77 35.96 -13.84
C GLU A 75 28.26 35.79 -14.13
N ILE A 76 28.86 34.73 -13.59
CA ILE A 76 30.31 34.49 -13.76
C ILE A 76 30.71 34.04 -15.16
N LYS A 77 29.79 33.58 -16.00
CA LYS A 77 30.06 33.21 -17.40
C LYS A 77 30.65 34.37 -18.18
N LYS A 78 30.33 35.61 -17.80
CA LYS A 78 30.80 36.84 -18.48
C LYS A 78 32.15 37.31 -17.98
N GLU A 79 32.59 36.90 -16.78
CA GLU A 79 33.70 37.52 -16.05
C GLU A 79 34.89 36.59 -15.77
N HIS A 80 34.76 35.24 -15.93
CA HIS A 80 35.72 34.29 -15.41
C HIS A 80 36.36 33.39 -16.48
N SER A 81 37.55 32.88 -16.13
CA SER A 81 38.35 31.92 -16.94
C SER A 81 37.50 30.66 -17.31
N PRO A 82 37.61 30.20 -18.58
CA PRO A 82 36.87 29.02 -19.07
C PRO A 82 37.03 27.76 -18.23
N LYS A 83 38.19 27.56 -17.60
CA LYS A 83 38.52 26.40 -16.77
C LYS A 83 37.69 26.38 -15.47
N ASN A 84 37.54 27.52 -14.80
CA ASN A 84 36.76 27.63 -13.57
C ASN A 84 35.26 27.47 -13.81
N PHE A 85 34.77 28.06 -14.90
CA PHE A 85 33.39 27.87 -15.33
C PHE A 85 33.06 26.39 -15.61
N LYS A 86 33.91 25.66 -16.35
CA LYS A 86 33.73 24.24 -16.65
C LYS A 86 33.67 23.38 -15.37
N LYS A 87 34.54 23.64 -14.39
CA LYS A 87 34.55 22.91 -13.11
C LYS A 87 33.25 23.13 -12.33
N ARG A 88 32.78 24.37 -12.25
CA ARG A 88 31.56 24.73 -11.50
C ARG A 88 30.30 24.23 -12.19
N SER A 89 30.19 24.37 -13.51
CA SER A 89 29.05 23.83 -14.27
C SER A 89 28.94 22.31 -14.16
N GLY A 90 30.08 21.58 -14.14
CA GLY A 90 30.09 20.14 -13.86
C GLY A 90 29.61 19.80 -12.42
N GLY A 91 29.89 20.66 -11.44
CA GLY A 91 29.36 20.55 -10.09
C GLY A 91 27.83 20.71 -10.04
N TYR A 92 27.33 21.74 -10.69
CA TYR A 92 25.89 21.99 -10.83
C TYR A 92 25.15 20.81 -11.46
N GLN A 93 25.68 20.27 -12.58
CA GLN A 93 25.06 19.11 -13.25
C GLN A 93 24.95 17.90 -12.32
N ARG A 94 26.04 17.57 -11.59
CA ARG A 94 26.00 16.47 -10.61
C ARG A 94 24.95 16.68 -9.51
N LYS A 95 24.83 17.92 -8.98
CA LYS A 95 23.82 18.25 -7.98
C LYS A 95 22.40 18.10 -8.55
N ALA A 96 22.16 18.53 -9.79
CA ALA A 96 20.88 18.38 -10.46
C ALA A 96 20.50 16.91 -10.67
N GLU A 97 21.45 16.08 -11.11
CA GLU A 97 21.26 14.63 -11.24
C GLU A 97 20.97 13.95 -9.90
N ASN A 98 21.71 14.35 -8.86
CA ASN A 98 21.49 13.82 -7.50
C ASN A 98 20.11 14.20 -6.96
N LEU A 99 19.65 15.44 -7.20
CA LEU A 99 18.30 15.86 -6.84
C LEU A 99 17.24 15.01 -7.56
N GLN A 100 17.43 14.74 -8.85
CA GLN A 100 16.49 13.89 -9.60
C GLN A 100 16.44 12.46 -9.02
N LYS A 101 17.60 11.89 -8.67
CA LYS A 101 17.68 10.58 -8.00
C LYS A 101 16.96 10.60 -6.66
N LEU A 102 17.18 11.65 -5.86
CA LEU A 102 16.55 11.82 -4.57
C LEU A 102 15.01 11.90 -4.70
N VAL A 103 14.50 12.69 -5.64
CA VAL A 103 13.04 12.79 -5.89
C VAL A 103 12.44 11.41 -6.18
N ASN A 104 13.08 10.63 -7.06
CA ASN A 104 12.63 9.29 -7.40
C ASN A 104 12.70 8.32 -6.21
N GLU A 105 13.73 8.44 -5.38
CA GLU A 105 13.88 7.64 -4.17
C GLU A 105 12.79 7.98 -3.14
N ARG A 106 12.54 9.28 -2.88
CA ARG A 106 11.49 9.73 -1.95
C ARG A 106 10.10 9.28 -2.38
N LYS A 107 9.83 9.32 -3.70
CA LYS A 107 8.59 8.77 -4.25
C LYS A 107 8.45 7.28 -3.93
N ARG A 108 9.48 6.47 -4.24
CA ARG A 108 9.46 5.03 -3.93
C ARG A 108 9.28 4.73 -2.45
N GLN A 109 9.91 5.52 -1.57
CA GLN A 109 9.76 5.36 -0.11
C GLN A 109 8.32 5.60 0.34
N LEU A 110 7.65 6.64 -0.17
CA LEU A 110 6.24 6.91 0.12
C LEU A 110 5.33 5.80 -0.40
N ASP A 111 5.58 5.30 -1.61
CA ASP A 111 4.83 4.18 -2.19
C ASP A 111 5.00 2.91 -1.35
N GLN A 112 6.23 2.60 -0.91
CA GLN A 112 6.50 1.46 -0.02
C GLN A 112 5.81 1.59 1.34
N MET A 113 5.84 2.78 1.94
CA MET A 113 5.12 3.04 3.20
C MET A 113 3.63 2.75 3.03
N TYR A 114 3.03 3.25 1.96
CA TYR A 114 1.61 3.03 1.65
C TYR A 114 1.31 1.53 1.45
N VAL A 115 2.07 0.86 0.59
CA VAL A 115 1.88 -0.58 0.29
C VAL A 115 2.06 -1.44 1.54
N ASN A 116 3.06 -1.14 2.38
CA ASN A 116 3.28 -1.90 3.62
C ASN A 116 2.13 -1.72 4.62
N GLY A 117 1.58 -0.52 4.72
CA GLY A 117 0.40 -0.26 5.54
C GLY A 117 -0.84 -0.98 5.00
N MET A 118 -1.05 -0.92 3.69
CA MET A 118 -2.18 -1.59 3.04
C MET A 118 -2.15 -3.10 3.25
N ARG A 119 -0.98 -3.74 3.14
CA ARG A 119 -0.83 -5.19 3.41
C ARG A 119 -1.25 -5.58 4.83
N GLN A 120 -0.98 -4.72 5.82
CA GLN A 120 -1.41 -4.99 7.20
C GLN A 120 -2.94 -4.96 7.30
N ILE A 121 -3.60 -3.97 6.69
CA ILE A 121 -5.06 -3.89 6.63
C ILE A 121 -5.63 -5.11 5.90
N GLU A 122 -5.10 -5.44 4.73
CA GLU A 122 -5.56 -6.57 3.91
C GLU A 122 -5.48 -7.89 4.67
N SER A 123 -4.38 -8.13 5.37
CA SER A 123 -4.18 -9.33 6.18
C SER A 123 -5.20 -9.43 7.31
N GLU A 124 -5.45 -8.33 8.03
CA GLU A 124 -6.40 -8.33 9.15
C GLU A 124 -7.85 -8.39 8.65
N LEU A 125 -8.18 -7.67 7.58
CA LEU A 125 -9.50 -7.72 6.97
C LEU A 125 -9.84 -9.14 6.46
N ALA A 126 -8.88 -9.84 5.85
CA ALA A 126 -9.08 -11.22 5.43
C ALA A 126 -9.41 -12.15 6.62
N ARG A 127 -8.76 -11.95 7.78
CA ARG A 127 -9.08 -12.69 9.02
C ARG A 127 -10.49 -12.37 9.51
N ILE A 128 -10.85 -11.10 9.51
CA ILE A 128 -12.19 -10.64 9.93
C ILE A 128 -13.27 -11.24 9.03
N LEU A 129 -13.08 -11.19 7.71
CA LEU A 129 -14.04 -11.75 6.76
C LEU A 129 -14.22 -13.26 6.94
N LYS A 130 -13.10 -13.98 7.20
CA LYS A 130 -13.17 -15.41 7.54
C LYS A 130 -13.99 -15.66 8.82
N THR A 131 -13.80 -14.84 9.84
CA THR A 131 -14.56 -14.95 11.10
C THR A 131 -16.05 -14.69 10.85
N ILE A 132 -16.41 -13.63 10.12
CA ILE A 132 -17.80 -13.32 9.74
C ILE A 132 -18.41 -14.47 8.94
N ALA A 133 -17.65 -15.05 8.00
CA ALA A 133 -18.14 -16.18 7.19
C ALA A 133 -18.50 -17.38 8.06
N VAL A 134 -17.66 -17.74 9.01
CA VAL A 134 -17.93 -18.86 9.93
C VAL A 134 -19.13 -18.57 10.84
N GLU A 135 -19.21 -17.38 11.43
CA GLU A 135 -20.27 -16.99 12.35
C GLU A 135 -21.66 -16.93 11.68
N ARG A 136 -21.68 -16.56 10.39
CA ARG A 136 -22.94 -16.37 9.65
C ARG A 136 -23.25 -17.52 8.67
N GLY A 137 -22.42 -18.57 8.63
CA GLY A 137 -22.60 -19.68 7.69
C GLY A 137 -22.50 -19.23 6.22
N ILE A 138 -21.59 -18.30 5.91
CA ILE A 138 -21.38 -17.79 4.55
C ILE A 138 -20.44 -18.73 3.83
N ASP A 139 -20.84 -19.24 2.68
CA ASP A 139 -20.04 -20.15 1.85
C ASP A 139 -19.09 -19.38 0.92
N VAL A 140 -19.51 -18.20 0.44
CA VAL A 140 -18.74 -17.39 -0.52
C VAL A 140 -18.85 -15.91 -0.18
N ILE A 141 -17.71 -15.22 -0.13
CA ILE A 141 -17.64 -13.76 -0.06
C ILE A 141 -17.13 -13.21 -1.39
N LEU A 142 -17.95 -12.38 -2.04
CA LEU A 142 -17.58 -11.70 -3.27
C LEU A 142 -17.05 -10.30 -2.94
N ASN A 143 -15.88 -9.97 -3.50
CA ASN A 143 -15.37 -8.60 -3.44
C ASN A 143 -15.91 -7.79 -4.61
N THR A 144 -16.51 -6.64 -4.30
CA THR A 144 -16.98 -5.70 -5.32
C THR A 144 -16.24 -4.37 -5.16
N THR A 145 -15.84 -3.78 -6.26
CA THR A 145 -15.34 -2.42 -6.33
C THR A 145 -16.24 -1.60 -7.24
N ARG A 146 -16.38 -0.30 -6.97
CA ARG A 146 -17.25 0.58 -7.78
C ARG A 146 -16.91 0.56 -9.27
N ASP A 147 -15.62 0.38 -9.58
CA ASP A 147 -15.12 0.47 -10.95
C ASP A 147 -15.19 -0.87 -11.71
N GLN A 148 -15.37 -2.00 -10.99
CA GLN A 148 -15.41 -3.35 -11.54
C GLN A 148 -16.50 -4.20 -10.88
N SER A 149 -17.67 -3.59 -10.62
CA SER A 149 -18.76 -4.31 -9.99
C SER A 149 -19.41 -5.29 -10.95
N VAL A 150 -19.21 -6.58 -10.71
CA VAL A 150 -19.93 -7.67 -11.37
C VAL A 150 -21.34 -7.82 -10.79
N VAL A 151 -21.57 -7.26 -9.59
CA VAL A 151 -22.84 -7.36 -8.87
C VAL A 151 -23.72 -6.17 -9.23
N ILE A 152 -24.80 -6.45 -9.96
CA ILE A 152 -25.78 -5.44 -10.37
C ILE A 152 -26.80 -5.16 -9.25
N PHE A 153 -27.16 -6.18 -8.49
CA PHE A 153 -28.11 -6.08 -7.39
C PHE A 153 -27.73 -7.00 -6.24
N ALA A 154 -27.83 -6.51 -5.03
CA ALA A 154 -27.65 -7.28 -3.80
C ALA A 154 -28.69 -6.85 -2.76
N ARG A 155 -29.21 -7.80 -2.00
CA ARG A 155 -30.05 -7.48 -0.85
C ARG A 155 -29.20 -6.88 0.28
N PRO A 156 -29.67 -5.89 1.04
CA PRO A 156 -28.90 -5.27 2.13
C PRO A 156 -28.30 -6.27 3.13
N GLN A 157 -29.00 -7.38 3.38
CA GLN A 157 -28.55 -8.43 4.31
C GLN A 157 -27.31 -9.17 3.85
N THR A 158 -27.03 -9.16 2.53
CA THR A 158 -25.83 -9.80 1.96
C THR A 158 -24.61 -8.89 1.99
N LEU A 159 -24.79 -7.60 2.27
CA LEU A 159 -23.70 -6.62 2.36
C LEU A 159 -23.06 -6.69 3.74
N ILE A 160 -21.77 -6.99 3.79
CA ILE A 160 -21.00 -7.11 5.05
C ILE A 160 -19.91 -6.04 5.20
N SER A 161 -19.87 -5.04 4.32
CA SER A 161 -18.82 -4.00 4.35
C SER A 161 -18.80 -3.20 5.64
N GLU A 162 -19.98 -2.77 6.15
CA GLU A 162 -20.06 -2.00 7.40
C GLU A 162 -19.66 -2.83 8.63
N GLU A 163 -20.06 -4.09 8.68
CA GLU A 163 -19.67 -5.01 9.74
C GLU A 163 -18.16 -5.26 9.71
N ALA A 164 -17.62 -5.53 8.52
CA ALA A 164 -16.17 -5.75 8.32
C ALA A 164 -15.36 -4.51 8.72
N LYS A 165 -15.82 -3.30 8.34
CA LYS A 165 -15.20 -2.04 8.72
C LYS A 165 -15.22 -1.83 10.23
N LYS A 166 -16.37 -2.03 10.89
CA LYS A 166 -16.49 -1.89 12.34
C LYS A 166 -15.49 -2.79 13.08
N ARG A 167 -15.45 -4.08 12.71
CA ARG A 167 -14.53 -5.06 13.32
C ARG A 167 -13.06 -4.72 13.02
N LEU A 168 -12.77 -4.17 11.82
CA LEU A 168 -11.43 -3.69 11.47
C LEU A 168 -11.03 -2.49 12.35
N ASP A 169 -11.91 -1.53 12.54
CA ASP A 169 -11.68 -0.35 13.39
C ASP A 169 -11.46 -0.69 14.86
N GLU A 170 -12.08 -1.79 15.34
CA GLU A 170 -11.89 -2.32 16.70
C GLU A 170 -10.55 -3.05 16.85
N ARG A 171 -10.16 -3.88 15.85
CA ARG A 171 -8.96 -4.71 15.91
C ARG A 171 -7.69 -3.97 15.49
N LEU A 172 -7.79 -3.05 14.56
CA LEU A 172 -6.69 -2.29 13.98
C LEU A 172 -7.02 -0.80 13.92
N PRO A 173 -7.17 -0.13 15.08
CA PRO A 173 -7.53 1.29 15.14
C PRO A 173 -6.45 2.22 14.61
N ASP A 174 -5.19 1.79 14.63
CA ASP A 174 -4.03 2.53 14.17
C ASP A 174 -2.95 1.58 13.60
N ILE A 175 -2.09 2.10 12.72
CA ILE A 175 -0.96 1.38 12.13
C ILE A 175 0.28 2.25 12.28
N LEU A 176 1.38 1.67 12.76
CA LEU A 176 2.67 2.32 12.75
C LEU A 176 3.44 1.93 11.49
N LEU A 177 3.73 2.92 10.64
CA LEU A 177 4.55 2.74 9.47
C LEU A 177 6.01 3.02 9.81
N PRO A 178 6.95 2.14 9.42
CA PRO A 178 8.36 2.40 9.62
C PRO A 178 8.77 3.63 8.79
N VAL A 179 9.36 4.62 9.45
CA VAL A 179 9.96 5.77 8.75
C VAL A 179 11.26 5.29 8.10
N PRO A 180 11.47 5.52 6.80
CA PRO A 180 12.71 5.12 6.14
C PRO A 180 13.94 5.78 6.79
N LEU A 181 14.93 4.99 7.16
CA LEU A 181 16.12 5.40 7.92
C LEU A 181 17.00 6.47 7.23
N THR A 182 16.80 6.71 5.95
CA THR A 182 17.59 7.68 5.17
C THR A 182 17.28 9.14 5.46
N ALA A 183 16.20 9.44 6.18
CA ALA A 183 15.88 10.82 6.57
C ALA A 183 16.78 11.39 7.69
N GLN A 184 17.52 10.55 8.40
CA GLN A 184 18.36 10.97 9.54
C GLN A 184 19.82 11.29 9.18
N LYS A 185 20.34 10.85 8.02
CA LYS A 185 21.76 11.05 7.64
C LYS A 185 22.09 12.37 6.94
N THR A 186 21.11 13.13 6.48
CA THR A 186 21.38 14.40 5.77
C THR A 186 21.74 15.55 6.73
N GLY A 187 21.46 15.42 8.03
CA GLY A 187 21.80 16.42 9.03
C GLY A 187 23.25 16.36 9.55
N GLU A 188 23.98 15.28 9.31
CA GLU A 188 25.30 15.06 9.95
C GLU A 188 26.51 15.37 9.04
N ILE A 189 26.30 15.70 7.77
CA ILE A 189 27.40 16.00 6.84
C ILE A 189 27.81 17.49 6.86
N GLN A 190 27.16 18.33 7.65
CA GLN A 190 27.42 19.78 7.67
C GLN A 190 28.42 20.26 8.74
N GLN A 191 29.13 19.36 9.44
CA GLN A 191 30.19 19.75 10.37
C GLN A 191 31.55 19.20 9.94
N LEU A 192 32.05 19.66 8.80
CA LEU A 192 33.49 19.66 8.57
C LEU A 192 34.08 20.98 9.14
N PRO A 193 35.07 20.90 10.02
CA PRO A 193 35.67 22.11 10.63
C PRO A 193 36.31 22.99 9.55
N ARG A 194 35.88 24.24 9.52
CA ARG A 194 36.61 25.28 8.78
C ARG A 194 38.01 25.39 9.38
N LYS A 195 39.00 24.85 8.69
CA LYS A 195 40.43 25.14 9.02
C LYS A 195 40.61 26.64 8.92
N ALA A 196 40.97 27.25 10.08
CA ALA A 196 41.42 28.60 10.17
C ALA A 196 42.65 28.80 9.25
N LYS A 197 42.70 29.95 8.60
CA LYS A 197 43.90 30.43 7.92
C LYS A 197 44.88 30.86 8.99
N GLU A 198 46.06 30.37 8.92
CA GLU A 198 47.33 31.10 9.10
C GLU A 198 48.07 31.21 7.79
#